data_9a7abb000be794ec2065f58dcfc406ed
#
_entry.id   9a7abb000be794ec2065f58dcfc406ed
#
_cell.length_a   1.000
_cell.length_b   1.000
_cell.length_c   1.000
_cell.angle_alpha   90.00
_cell.angle_beta   90.00
_cell.angle_gamma   90.00
#
_symmetry.space_group_name_H-M   'P 1'
#
loop_
_entity.id
_entity.type
_entity.pdbx_description
1 polymer ?
#
loop_
_entity_poly.entity_id
_entity_poly.type
_entity_poly.pdbx_seq_one_letter_code
_entity_poly.pdbx_strand_id
1 'polypeptide(L)'
;RESWDASKPVTIYKTPENLPDGTPCQAVTVILRTKGCAWWWKSGCTFCGYFNDVRDDVTTEDMFNQWEEAKRRTKNFEDCQMIKIYTSGTFFEDRENPPEWQEAVLRETHEMGLHLVIEAQAQMCTPEKLSWVAERHPGCTVAIGLEAYDDKVLRFHANKGFSTKQWHRAVDSLRENGLRVKTYLLFKPPFMSEADALLHTTKWISEVATISDEVSINPMNIQKRTIVDRLFRNREYRPPWLWSLVEMITTSHESISGLD
;
A
#
# COMPACT_ATOMS: atom_id res chain seq x y z
N ARG A 1 -0.67 17.90 -22.14
CA ARG A 1 -0.86 16.61 -21.43
C ARG A 1 -0.93 15.55 -22.52
N GLU A 2 0.03 14.65 -22.56
CA GLU A 2 -0.13 13.43 -23.34
C GLU A 2 -1.46 12.78 -22.92
N SER A 3 -2.24 12.36 -23.90
CA SER A 3 -3.49 11.62 -23.64
C SER A 3 -3.11 10.26 -23.04
N TRP A 4 -3.19 10.13 -21.73
CA TRP A 4 -2.91 8.87 -21.07
C TRP A 4 -3.97 7.85 -21.46
N ASP A 5 -3.52 6.71 -21.91
CA ASP A 5 -4.35 5.60 -22.31
C ASP A 5 -4.89 4.89 -21.04
N ALA A 6 -6.20 4.97 -20.80
CA ALA A 6 -6.86 4.38 -19.65
C ALA A 6 -6.79 2.85 -19.67
N SER A 7 -6.63 2.25 -20.85
CA SER A 7 -6.53 0.79 -21.01
C SER A 7 -5.15 0.22 -20.67
N LYS A 8 -4.19 1.08 -20.30
CA LYS A 8 -2.82 0.67 -19.96
C LYS A 8 -2.47 0.99 -18.52
N PRO A 9 -1.82 0.07 -17.78
CA PRO A 9 -1.35 0.35 -16.43
C PRO A 9 -0.33 1.50 -16.42
N VAL A 10 -0.17 2.15 -15.28
CA VAL A 10 0.85 3.19 -15.08
C VAL A 10 2.24 2.61 -15.30
N THR A 11 2.50 1.46 -14.68
CA THR A 11 3.78 0.75 -14.85
C THR A 11 3.65 -0.72 -14.44
N ILE A 12 4.55 -1.53 -14.99
CA ILE A 12 4.75 -2.94 -14.63
C ILE A 12 6.26 -3.18 -14.54
N TYR A 13 6.72 -3.72 -13.42
CA TYR A 13 8.13 -4.02 -13.21
C TYR A 13 8.33 -5.24 -12.31
N LYS A 14 9.51 -5.88 -12.41
CA LYS A 14 9.93 -7.02 -11.57
C LYS A 14 10.90 -6.56 -10.49
N THR A 15 10.77 -7.12 -9.30
CA THR A 15 11.70 -6.91 -8.17
C THR A 15 11.99 -8.23 -7.47
N PRO A 16 13.21 -8.44 -6.94
CA PRO A 16 13.46 -9.51 -5.98
C PRO A 16 12.73 -9.20 -4.67
N GLU A 17 12.07 -10.22 -4.11
CA GLU A 17 11.30 -10.17 -2.87
C GLU A 17 11.48 -11.47 -2.11
N ASN A 18 10.84 -11.60 -0.95
CA ASN A 18 10.70 -12.85 -0.23
C ASN A 18 9.22 -13.23 -0.11
N LEU A 19 8.92 -14.50 -0.29
CA LEU A 19 7.62 -15.08 0.04
C LEU A 19 7.38 -15.04 1.57
N PRO A 20 6.14 -15.24 2.02
CA PRO A 20 5.80 -15.23 3.44
C PRO A 20 6.62 -16.19 4.33
N ASP A 21 7.16 -17.25 3.77
CA ASP A 21 8.03 -18.23 4.45
C ASP A 21 9.51 -17.85 4.42
N GLY A 22 9.85 -16.66 3.88
CA GLY A 22 11.21 -16.17 3.74
C GLY A 22 11.94 -16.65 2.48
N THR A 23 11.32 -17.48 1.64
CA THR A 23 11.92 -17.95 0.39
C THR A 23 12.11 -16.80 -0.60
N PRO A 24 13.34 -16.59 -1.14
CA PRO A 24 13.56 -15.57 -2.16
C PRO A 24 12.73 -15.84 -3.42
N CYS A 25 12.13 -14.80 -3.96
CA CYS A 25 11.28 -14.90 -5.14
C CYS A 25 11.40 -13.68 -6.07
N GLN A 26 10.84 -13.81 -7.27
CA GLN A 26 10.59 -12.67 -8.16
C GLN A 26 9.13 -12.22 -8.00
N ALA A 27 8.96 -10.95 -7.67
CA ALA A 27 7.64 -10.30 -7.66
C ALA A 27 7.45 -9.43 -8.90
N VAL A 28 6.22 -9.45 -9.44
CA VAL A 28 5.76 -8.43 -10.40
C VAL A 28 4.92 -7.41 -9.66
N THR A 29 5.23 -6.15 -9.85
CA THR A 29 4.38 -5.05 -9.40
C THR A 29 3.62 -4.48 -10.59
N VAL A 30 2.31 -4.40 -10.46
CA VAL A 30 1.40 -3.78 -11.42
C VAL A 30 0.75 -2.57 -10.75
N ILE A 31 1.04 -1.37 -11.26
CA ILE A 31 0.39 -0.14 -10.81
C ILE A 31 -0.67 0.24 -11.84
N LEU A 32 -1.91 0.26 -11.41
CA LEU A 32 -3.08 0.46 -12.28
C LEU A 32 -3.49 1.93 -12.36
N ARG A 33 -4.10 2.30 -13.47
CA ARG A 33 -4.89 3.52 -13.59
C ARG A 33 -6.30 3.25 -13.15
N THR A 34 -6.78 4.00 -12.21
CA THR A 34 -8.10 3.82 -11.63
C THR A 34 -8.86 5.14 -11.56
N LYS A 35 -10.11 5.08 -11.11
CA LYS A 35 -10.93 6.27 -10.80
C LYS A 35 -10.45 7.01 -9.55
N GLY A 36 -9.50 6.43 -8.82
CA GLY A 36 -8.86 7.03 -7.69
C GLY A 36 -9.57 6.84 -6.36
N CYS A 37 -8.82 7.14 -5.33
CA CYS A 37 -9.18 6.97 -3.93
C CYS A 37 -10.41 7.82 -3.53
N ALA A 38 -11.43 7.19 -2.94
CA ALA A 38 -12.61 7.89 -2.42
C ALA A 38 -12.26 8.94 -1.35
N TRP A 39 -11.24 8.69 -0.54
CA TRP A 39 -10.75 9.65 0.44
C TRP A 39 -10.15 10.89 -0.21
N TRP A 40 -9.40 10.72 -1.30
CA TRP A 40 -8.84 11.87 -2.03
C TRP A 40 -9.94 12.78 -2.58
N TRP A 41 -11.00 12.22 -3.13
CA TRP A 41 -12.15 13.01 -3.63
C TRP A 41 -12.88 13.80 -2.53
N LYS A 42 -12.75 13.35 -1.28
CA LYS A 42 -13.37 14.00 -0.12
C LYS A 42 -12.46 15.00 0.57
N SER A 43 -11.20 14.66 0.81
CA SER A 43 -10.25 15.45 1.60
C SER A 43 -8.80 15.22 1.17
N GLY A 44 -8.36 13.96 1.04
CA GLY A 44 -7.04 13.54 0.60
C GLY A 44 -5.96 13.58 1.68
N CYS A 45 -4.98 12.69 1.56
CA CYS A 45 -3.79 12.70 2.40
C CYS A 45 -2.85 13.84 1.98
N THR A 46 -2.18 14.47 2.95
CA THR A 46 -1.31 15.64 2.74
C THR A 46 -0.12 15.39 1.82
N PHE A 47 0.29 14.13 1.68
CA PHE A 47 1.49 13.70 0.96
C PHE A 47 1.20 12.90 -0.31
N CYS A 48 0.00 12.34 -0.44
CA CYS A 48 -0.32 11.42 -1.53
C CYS A 48 -0.53 12.13 -2.86
N GLY A 49 0.30 11.81 -3.84
CA GLY A 49 0.23 12.34 -5.20
C GLY A 49 -0.30 11.36 -6.25
N TYR A 50 -0.78 10.18 -5.87
CA TYR A 50 -1.32 9.19 -6.81
C TYR A 50 -2.50 9.70 -7.62
N PHE A 51 -3.23 10.69 -7.10
CA PHE A 51 -4.28 11.39 -7.86
C PHE A 51 -3.79 12.04 -9.18
N ASN A 52 -2.47 12.24 -9.35
CA ASN A 52 -1.94 12.75 -10.61
C ASN A 52 -2.10 11.75 -11.76
N ASP A 53 -2.25 10.47 -11.44
CA ASP A 53 -2.40 9.37 -12.39
C ASP A 53 -3.84 8.84 -12.51
N VAL A 54 -4.79 9.48 -11.77
CA VAL A 54 -6.20 9.12 -11.74
C VAL A 54 -6.97 9.67 -12.92
N ARG A 55 -7.96 8.91 -13.38
CA ARG A 55 -8.97 9.31 -14.37
C ARG A 55 -10.35 8.85 -13.94
N ASP A 56 -11.31 9.74 -13.95
CA ASP A 56 -12.71 9.46 -13.58
C ASP A 56 -13.48 8.69 -14.66
N ASP A 57 -12.98 8.68 -15.90
CA ASP A 57 -13.55 8.01 -17.07
C ASP A 57 -13.03 6.57 -17.28
N VAL A 58 -12.20 6.02 -16.40
CA VAL A 58 -11.76 4.61 -16.48
C VAL A 58 -12.96 3.68 -16.38
N THR A 59 -13.09 2.79 -17.34
CA THR A 59 -14.19 1.81 -17.44
C THR A 59 -13.78 0.45 -16.89
N THR A 60 -14.75 -0.43 -16.65
CA THR A 60 -14.49 -1.84 -16.32
C THR A 60 -13.67 -2.52 -17.43
N GLU A 61 -13.97 -2.25 -18.71
CA GLU A 61 -13.21 -2.76 -19.84
C GLU A 61 -11.74 -2.30 -19.79
N ASP A 62 -11.49 -1.04 -19.46
CA ASP A 62 -10.12 -0.53 -19.28
C ASP A 62 -9.37 -1.29 -18.19
N MET A 63 -10.02 -1.60 -17.06
CA MET A 63 -9.42 -2.36 -15.98
C MET A 63 -9.04 -3.79 -16.43
N PHE A 64 -9.90 -4.46 -17.19
CA PHE A 64 -9.58 -5.76 -17.80
C PHE A 64 -8.45 -5.64 -18.83
N ASN A 65 -8.46 -4.61 -19.66
CA ASN A 65 -7.38 -4.38 -20.64
C ASN A 65 -6.03 -4.15 -19.96
N GLN A 66 -5.99 -3.41 -18.84
CA GLN A 66 -4.79 -3.23 -18.03
C GLN A 66 -4.30 -4.57 -17.44
N TRP A 67 -5.22 -5.43 -17.00
CA TRP A 67 -4.90 -6.75 -16.46
C TRP A 67 -4.34 -7.67 -17.55
N GLU A 68 -4.97 -7.73 -18.72
CA GLU A 68 -4.48 -8.48 -19.88
C GLU A 68 -3.11 -7.97 -20.36
N GLU A 69 -2.90 -6.66 -20.37
CA GLU A 69 -1.60 -6.07 -20.69
C GLU A 69 -0.52 -6.48 -19.69
N ALA A 70 -0.85 -6.58 -18.39
CA ALA A 70 0.06 -7.07 -17.37
C ALA A 70 0.44 -8.53 -17.62
N LYS A 71 -0.53 -9.41 -17.89
CA LYS A 71 -0.30 -10.81 -18.26
C LYS A 71 0.55 -10.92 -19.52
N ARG A 72 0.21 -10.19 -20.56
CA ARG A 72 0.95 -10.19 -21.85
C ARG A 72 2.41 -9.77 -21.69
N ARG A 73 2.67 -8.65 -20.96
CA ARG A 73 4.02 -8.12 -20.77
C ARG A 73 4.90 -9.01 -19.92
N THR A 74 4.33 -9.80 -19.06
CA THR A 74 5.04 -10.70 -18.14
C THR A 74 4.97 -12.17 -18.58
N LYS A 75 4.44 -12.46 -19.77
CA LYS A 75 4.20 -13.83 -20.25
C LYS A 75 3.41 -14.66 -19.24
N ASN A 76 2.27 -14.15 -18.80
CA ASN A 76 1.45 -14.75 -17.74
C ASN A 76 2.21 -14.97 -16.43
N PHE A 77 3.08 -14.03 -16.08
CA PHE A 77 3.89 -14.07 -14.85
C PHE A 77 4.85 -15.26 -14.76
N GLU A 78 5.21 -15.85 -15.91
CA GLU A 78 6.28 -16.85 -15.99
C GLU A 78 7.52 -16.34 -15.22
N ASP A 79 8.19 -17.17 -14.49
CA ASP A 79 9.33 -16.86 -13.60
C ASP A 79 8.99 -15.97 -12.37
N CYS A 80 7.72 -15.78 -12.04
CA CYS A 80 7.31 -15.02 -10.87
C CYS A 80 6.55 -15.91 -9.89
N GLN A 81 6.73 -15.65 -8.59
CA GLN A 81 6.03 -16.35 -7.51
C GLN A 81 5.11 -15.41 -6.73
N MET A 82 5.27 -14.10 -6.93
CA MET A 82 4.47 -13.07 -6.27
C MET A 82 3.99 -12.02 -7.26
N ILE A 83 2.79 -11.52 -7.04
CA ILE A 83 2.26 -10.35 -7.73
C ILE A 83 1.75 -9.33 -6.74
N LYS A 84 2.09 -8.06 -6.97
CA LYS A 84 1.63 -6.90 -6.18
C LYS A 84 0.76 -6.02 -7.06
N ILE A 85 -0.51 -5.86 -6.69
CA ILE A 85 -1.48 -5.03 -7.40
C ILE A 85 -1.69 -3.75 -6.61
N TYR A 86 -1.28 -2.63 -7.19
CA TYR A 86 -1.40 -1.31 -6.60
C TYR A 86 -2.38 -0.45 -7.38
N THR A 87 -3.26 0.18 -6.65
CA THR A 87 -4.25 1.12 -7.15
C THR A 87 -3.96 2.51 -6.57
N SER A 88 -4.81 3.49 -6.84
CA SER A 88 -4.62 4.82 -6.23
C SER A 88 -5.23 4.93 -4.83
N GLY A 89 -6.05 3.96 -4.40
CA GLY A 89 -6.78 4.01 -3.14
C GLY A 89 -6.85 2.70 -2.40
N THR A 90 -7.71 1.79 -2.85
CA THR A 90 -7.93 0.51 -2.18
C THR A 90 -8.51 -0.51 -3.14
N PHE A 91 -7.98 -1.72 -3.12
CA PHE A 91 -8.48 -2.82 -3.94
C PHE A 91 -9.98 -3.10 -3.71
N PHE A 92 -10.49 -2.81 -2.51
CA PHE A 92 -11.86 -3.13 -2.08
C PHE A 92 -12.91 -2.07 -2.42
N GLU A 93 -12.54 -0.94 -3.02
CA GLU A 93 -13.47 0.11 -3.42
C GLU A 93 -14.10 -0.24 -4.77
N ASP A 94 -15.37 -0.61 -4.79
CA ASP A 94 -16.09 -1.05 -5.99
C ASP A 94 -16.20 0.05 -7.07
N ARG A 95 -16.16 1.33 -6.68
CA ARG A 95 -16.12 2.44 -7.61
C ARG A 95 -14.76 2.56 -8.30
N GLU A 96 -13.67 2.28 -7.57
CA GLU A 96 -12.30 2.32 -8.07
C GLU A 96 -11.98 1.06 -8.88
N ASN A 97 -12.35 -0.09 -8.35
CA ASN A 97 -12.07 -1.41 -8.89
C ASN A 97 -13.37 -2.21 -9.02
N PRO A 98 -13.92 -2.41 -10.21
CA PRO A 98 -15.17 -3.15 -10.39
C PRO A 98 -15.14 -4.54 -9.75
N PRO A 99 -16.23 -4.99 -9.09
CA PRO A 99 -16.24 -6.27 -8.36
C PRO A 99 -15.89 -7.48 -9.22
N GLU A 100 -16.36 -7.51 -10.47
CA GLU A 100 -16.05 -8.56 -11.44
C GLU A 100 -14.57 -8.61 -11.81
N TRP A 101 -13.90 -7.45 -11.85
CA TRP A 101 -12.47 -7.36 -12.05
C TRP A 101 -11.69 -7.81 -10.80
N GLN A 102 -12.12 -7.39 -9.61
CA GLN A 102 -11.54 -7.86 -8.35
C GLN A 102 -11.58 -9.39 -8.27
N GLU A 103 -12.74 -9.98 -8.60
CA GLU A 103 -12.92 -11.44 -8.58
C GLU A 103 -12.01 -12.15 -9.57
N ALA A 104 -11.91 -11.64 -10.80
CA ALA A 104 -11.03 -12.21 -11.83
C ALA A 104 -9.57 -12.20 -11.37
N VAL A 105 -9.07 -11.09 -10.86
CA VAL A 105 -7.70 -10.97 -10.35
C VAL A 105 -7.43 -11.96 -9.22
N LEU A 106 -8.33 -12.06 -8.23
CA LEU A 106 -8.17 -12.98 -7.11
C LEU A 106 -8.11 -14.43 -7.58
N ARG A 107 -9.05 -14.86 -8.41
CA ARG A 107 -9.12 -16.25 -8.92
C ARG A 107 -7.94 -16.60 -9.82
N GLU A 108 -7.65 -15.76 -10.82
CA GLU A 108 -6.59 -16.03 -11.77
C GLU A 108 -5.21 -16.08 -11.10
N THR A 109 -4.92 -15.18 -10.16
CA THR A 109 -3.64 -15.21 -9.42
C THR A 109 -3.53 -16.43 -8.51
N HIS A 110 -4.63 -16.87 -7.91
CA HIS A 110 -4.67 -18.11 -7.14
C HIS A 110 -4.45 -19.35 -8.02
N GLU A 111 -5.15 -19.44 -9.16
CA GLU A 111 -5.01 -20.53 -10.13
C GLU A 111 -3.60 -20.62 -10.72
N MET A 112 -2.91 -19.48 -10.88
CA MET A 112 -1.51 -19.42 -11.29
C MET A 112 -0.53 -19.79 -10.17
N GLY A 113 -0.99 -20.02 -8.93
CA GLY A 113 -0.15 -20.31 -7.78
C GLY A 113 0.71 -19.14 -7.30
N LEU A 114 0.32 -17.90 -7.62
CA LEU A 114 1.05 -16.71 -7.24
C LEU A 114 0.64 -16.22 -5.85
N HIS A 115 1.61 -15.81 -5.03
CA HIS A 115 1.29 -15.06 -3.82
C HIS A 115 0.84 -13.65 -4.19
N LEU A 116 -0.37 -13.28 -3.78
CA LEU A 116 -0.96 -11.98 -4.11
C LEU A 116 -0.78 -10.99 -2.96
N VAL A 117 -0.35 -9.77 -3.31
CA VAL A 117 -0.33 -8.61 -2.42
C VAL A 117 -1.25 -7.53 -3.00
N ILE A 118 -2.25 -7.11 -2.24
CA ILE A 118 -3.18 -6.03 -2.59
C ILE A 118 -3.16 -4.94 -1.53
N GLU A 119 -3.50 -3.71 -1.91
CA GLU A 119 -3.58 -2.59 -0.98
C GLU A 119 -5.02 -2.30 -0.55
N ALA A 120 -5.20 -1.99 0.73
CA ALA A 120 -6.50 -1.61 1.26
C ALA A 120 -6.41 -0.46 2.26
N GLN A 121 -7.51 0.30 2.35
CA GLN A 121 -7.75 1.21 3.46
C GLN A 121 -8.44 0.44 4.59
N ALA A 122 -8.02 0.66 5.83
CA ALA A 122 -8.48 -0.10 6.99
C ALA A 122 -10.02 -0.15 7.13
N GLN A 123 -10.71 0.96 6.84
CA GLN A 123 -12.17 1.02 6.94
C GLN A 123 -12.91 0.21 5.85
N MET A 124 -12.21 -0.25 4.81
CA MET A 124 -12.76 -1.09 3.75
C MET A 124 -12.55 -2.60 4.00
N CYS A 125 -11.76 -2.94 5.03
CA CYS A 125 -11.53 -4.32 5.45
C CYS A 125 -12.70 -4.79 6.32
N THR A 126 -13.88 -4.97 5.73
CA THR A 126 -15.04 -5.52 6.44
C THR A 126 -14.97 -7.05 6.51
N PRO A 127 -15.54 -7.70 7.55
CA PRO A 127 -15.55 -9.16 7.65
C PRO A 127 -16.08 -9.85 6.39
N GLU A 128 -17.15 -9.33 5.79
CA GLU A 128 -17.77 -9.89 4.58
C GLU A 128 -16.83 -9.80 3.37
N LYS A 129 -16.16 -8.64 3.18
CA LYS A 129 -15.22 -8.45 2.07
C LYS A 129 -13.99 -9.34 2.25
N LEU A 130 -13.49 -9.49 3.48
CA LEU A 130 -12.31 -10.31 3.76
C LEU A 130 -12.59 -11.81 3.65
N SER A 131 -13.77 -12.27 4.11
CA SER A 131 -14.22 -13.65 3.87
C SER A 131 -14.32 -13.93 2.37
N TRP A 132 -14.91 -13.02 1.61
CA TRP A 132 -15.02 -13.12 0.16
C TRP A 132 -13.63 -13.20 -0.54
N VAL A 133 -12.63 -12.47 -0.04
CA VAL A 133 -11.24 -12.54 -0.55
C VAL A 133 -10.61 -13.88 -0.19
N ALA A 134 -10.72 -14.31 1.09
CA ALA A 134 -10.12 -15.55 1.58
C ALA A 134 -10.65 -16.80 0.84
N GLU A 135 -11.92 -16.81 0.44
CA GLU A 135 -12.52 -17.88 -0.36
C GLU A 135 -11.91 -17.97 -1.77
N ARG A 136 -11.45 -16.86 -2.34
CA ARG A 136 -10.93 -16.76 -3.72
C ARG A 136 -9.42 -16.84 -3.82
N HIS A 137 -8.75 -16.30 -2.82
CA HIS A 137 -7.29 -16.31 -2.72
C HIS A 137 -6.85 -16.49 -1.26
N PRO A 138 -6.86 -17.72 -0.71
CA PRO A 138 -6.45 -17.99 0.65
C PRO A 138 -5.01 -17.51 0.91
N GLY A 139 -4.77 -16.89 2.05
CA GLY A 139 -3.44 -16.48 2.48
C GLY A 139 -2.84 -15.29 1.70
N CYS A 140 -3.62 -14.57 0.89
CA CYS A 140 -3.11 -13.36 0.26
C CYS A 140 -2.72 -12.32 1.32
N THR A 141 -1.79 -11.42 0.96
CA THR A 141 -1.36 -10.33 1.83
C THR A 141 -2.15 -9.07 1.50
N VAL A 142 -2.79 -8.50 2.51
CA VAL A 142 -3.45 -7.18 2.43
C VAL A 142 -2.53 -6.14 3.08
N ALA A 143 -2.07 -5.20 2.25
CA ALA A 143 -1.19 -4.12 2.67
C ALA A 143 -2.03 -2.88 3.05
N ILE A 144 -1.84 -2.37 4.27
CA ILE A 144 -2.57 -1.21 4.78
C ILE A 144 -1.59 -0.06 5.05
N GLY A 145 -1.82 1.07 4.40
CA GLY A 145 -1.08 2.31 4.63
C GLY A 145 -1.50 2.94 5.96
N LEU A 146 -0.97 2.46 7.09
CA LEU A 146 -1.22 3.07 8.39
C LEU A 146 -0.52 4.43 8.50
N GLU A 147 0.69 4.55 7.99
CA GLU A 147 1.58 5.73 7.96
C GLU A 147 2.17 6.11 9.33
N ALA A 148 1.37 6.12 10.40
CA ALA A 148 1.81 6.43 11.76
C ALA A 148 0.96 5.66 12.78
N TYR A 149 1.57 5.18 13.83
CA TYR A 149 0.83 4.56 14.94
C TYR A 149 0.54 5.61 16.04
N ASP A 150 -0.06 6.72 15.60
CA ASP A 150 -0.48 7.85 16.42
C ASP A 150 -1.63 8.61 15.75
N ASP A 151 -2.81 8.65 16.38
CA ASP A 151 -4.00 9.27 15.81
C ASP A 151 -3.87 10.79 15.60
N LYS A 152 -3.01 11.48 16.38
CA LYS A 152 -2.76 12.91 16.15
C LYS A 152 -1.94 13.10 14.87
N VAL A 153 -0.93 12.28 14.67
CA VAL A 153 -0.12 12.30 13.44
C VAL A 153 -0.97 11.89 12.24
N LEU A 154 -1.78 10.84 12.36
CA LEU A 154 -2.72 10.44 11.31
C LEU A 154 -3.64 11.58 10.89
N ARG A 155 -4.23 12.27 11.88
CA ARG A 155 -5.21 13.34 11.63
C ARG A 155 -4.57 14.63 11.15
N PHE A 156 -3.54 15.12 11.85
CA PHE A 156 -3.03 16.49 11.67
C PHE A 156 -1.81 16.58 10.75
N HIS A 157 -1.05 15.50 10.60
CA HIS A 157 0.11 15.45 9.71
C HIS A 157 -0.22 14.79 8.37
N ALA A 158 -0.77 13.58 8.41
CA ALA A 158 -1.07 12.79 7.24
C ALA A 158 -2.45 13.06 6.62
N ASN A 159 -3.41 13.54 7.40
CA ASN A 159 -4.83 13.65 7.03
C ASN A 159 -5.39 12.32 6.52
N LYS A 160 -5.16 11.24 7.28
CA LYS A 160 -5.69 9.90 6.93
C LYS A 160 -7.20 9.82 7.14
N GLY A 161 -7.87 9.01 6.35
CA GLY A 161 -9.31 8.76 6.42
C GLY A 161 -9.74 7.78 7.51
N PHE A 162 -8.82 7.27 8.34
CA PHE A 162 -9.11 6.30 9.40
C PHE A 162 -8.15 6.46 10.59
N SER A 163 -8.46 5.83 11.71
CA SER A 163 -7.72 5.87 12.97
C SER A 163 -6.97 4.55 13.24
N THR A 164 -6.06 4.55 14.22
CA THR A 164 -5.39 3.34 14.71
C THR A 164 -6.40 2.28 15.17
N LYS A 165 -7.51 2.68 15.81
CA LYS A 165 -8.59 1.77 16.21
C LYS A 165 -9.23 1.06 15.01
N GLN A 166 -9.43 1.76 13.90
CA GLN A 166 -9.97 1.15 12.68
C GLN A 166 -8.95 0.21 12.03
N TRP A 167 -7.66 0.57 12.08
CA TRP A 167 -6.59 -0.32 11.63
C TRP A 167 -6.54 -1.62 12.46
N HIS A 168 -6.61 -1.55 13.80
CA HIS A 168 -6.67 -2.75 14.65
C HIS A 168 -7.82 -3.68 14.25
N ARG A 169 -9.03 -3.13 14.09
CA ARG A 169 -10.19 -3.91 13.66
C ARG A 169 -9.97 -4.60 12.30
N ALA A 170 -9.32 -3.90 11.37
CA ALA A 170 -8.97 -4.46 10.07
C ALA A 170 -7.97 -5.62 10.22
N VAL A 171 -6.96 -5.46 11.05
CA VAL A 171 -5.96 -6.50 11.33
C VAL A 171 -6.60 -7.74 11.98
N ASP A 172 -7.44 -7.53 12.99
CA ASP A 172 -8.16 -8.63 13.65
C ASP A 172 -9.01 -9.40 12.63
N SER A 173 -9.77 -8.69 11.81
CA SER A 173 -10.62 -9.30 10.79
C SER A 173 -9.81 -10.01 9.68
N LEU A 174 -8.66 -9.48 9.28
CA LEU A 174 -7.75 -10.16 8.35
C LEU A 174 -7.27 -11.49 8.92
N ARG A 175 -6.82 -11.50 10.18
CA ARG A 175 -6.35 -12.71 10.87
C ARG A 175 -7.45 -13.76 11.05
N GLU A 176 -8.66 -13.33 11.42
CA GLU A 176 -9.83 -14.21 11.53
C GLU A 176 -10.16 -14.92 10.21
N ASN A 177 -9.83 -14.30 9.08
CA ASN A 177 -10.03 -14.85 7.74
C ASN A 177 -8.77 -15.54 7.17
N GLY A 178 -7.71 -15.73 7.96
CA GLY A 178 -6.48 -16.38 7.50
C GLY A 178 -5.70 -15.59 6.43
N LEU A 179 -5.95 -14.28 6.34
CA LEU A 179 -5.24 -13.37 5.45
C LEU A 179 -4.05 -12.74 6.16
N ARG A 180 -3.00 -12.41 5.41
CA ARG A 180 -1.79 -11.81 5.95
C ARG A 180 -1.88 -10.28 5.97
N VAL A 181 -1.20 -9.68 6.93
CA VAL A 181 -1.19 -8.24 7.14
C VAL A 181 0.19 -7.67 6.84
N LYS A 182 0.26 -6.77 5.86
CA LYS A 182 1.41 -5.90 5.64
C LYS A 182 1.03 -4.48 6.05
N THR A 183 1.84 -3.84 6.90
CA THR A 183 1.59 -2.46 7.33
C THR A 183 2.66 -1.53 6.80
N TYR A 184 2.24 -0.46 6.10
CA TYR A 184 3.13 0.63 5.71
C TYR A 184 3.17 1.69 6.79
N LEU A 185 4.40 2.10 7.16
CA LEU A 185 4.67 3.27 7.99
C LEU A 185 5.45 4.30 7.20
N LEU A 186 5.16 5.57 7.43
CA LEU A 186 5.81 6.68 6.77
C LEU A 186 6.90 7.25 7.68
N PHE A 187 8.16 7.23 7.21
CA PHE A 187 9.23 7.88 7.93
C PHE A 187 9.24 9.37 7.63
N LYS A 188 9.13 10.17 8.68
CA LYS A 188 9.07 11.62 8.65
C LYS A 188 7.85 12.17 7.91
N PRO A 189 6.61 11.93 8.43
CA PRO A 189 5.42 12.62 7.94
C PRO A 189 5.61 14.15 7.89
N PRO A 190 4.82 14.90 7.09
CA PRO A 190 4.91 16.36 7.09
C PRO A 190 4.73 16.94 8.50
N PHE A 191 5.30 18.11 8.75
CA PHE A 191 5.29 18.82 10.03
C PHE A 191 6.03 18.12 11.18
N MET A 192 6.87 17.13 10.89
CA MET A 192 7.68 16.41 11.87
C MET A 192 9.17 16.77 11.67
N SER A 193 9.87 17.02 12.78
CA SER A 193 11.32 17.20 12.74
C SER A 193 12.02 15.86 12.46
N GLU A 194 13.29 15.89 12.08
CA GLU A 194 14.08 14.68 11.86
C GLU A 194 14.24 13.86 13.15
N ALA A 195 14.47 14.54 14.30
CA ALA A 195 14.63 13.91 15.60
C ALA A 195 13.32 13.24 16.07
N ASP A 196 12.18 13.93 15.91
CA ASP A 196 10.87 13.36 16.26
C ASP A 196 10.54 12.17 15.34
N ALA A 197 10.91 12.26 14.05
CA ALA A 197 10.69 11.17 13.10
C ALA A 197 11.47 9.91 13.52
N LEU A 198 12.74 10.04 13.90
CA LEU A 198 13.55 8.93 14.42
C LEU A 198 12.89 8.30 15.66
N LEU A 199 12.61 9.13 16.66
CA LEU A 199 12.06 8.67 17.93
C LEU A 199 10.71 7.96 17.75
N HIS A 200 9.78 8.60 17.05
CA HIS A 200 8.42 8.09 16.92
C HIS A 200 8.33 6.90 15.96
N THR A 201 9.02 6.95 14.82
CA THR A 201 8.93 5.84 13.84
C THR A 201 9.56 4.56 14.40
N THR A 202 10.70 4.64 15.10
CA THR A 202 11.29 3.47 15.78
C THR A 202 10.30 2.84 16.77
N LYS A 203 9.63 3.65 17.57
CA LYS A 203 8.58 3.18 18.49
C LYS A 203 7.41 2.54 17.75
N TRP A 204 6.90 3.18 16.69
CA TRP A 204 5.78 2.63 15.89
C TRP A 204 6.13 1.30 15.24
N ILE A 205 7.37 1.14 14.75
CA ILE A 205 7.85 -0.13 14.18
C ILE A 205 7.77 -1.24 15.23
N SER A 206 8.30 -1.02 16.44
CA SER A 206 8.28 -2.01 17.52
C SER A 206 6.85 -2.42 17.90
N GLU A 207 5.93 -1.46 17.98
CA GLU A 207 4.52 -1.73 18.32
C GLU A 207 3.78 -2.46 17.19
N VAL A 208 3.96 -2.01 15.94
CA VAL A 208 3.26 -2.58 14.76
C VAL A 208 3.81 -3.94 14.37
N ALA A 209 5.11 -4.20 14.56
CA ALA A 209 5.74 -5.49 14.24
C ALA A 209 5.19 -6.66 15.07
N THR A 210 4.67 -6.41 16.27
CA THR A 210 4.01 -7.45 17.08
C THR A 210 2.65 -7.87 16.55
N ILE A 211 2.08 -7.07 15.64
CA ILE A 211 0.71 -7.20 15.16
C ILE A 211 0.65 -7.52 13.66
N SER A 212 1.61 -7.05 12.87
CA SER A 212 1.66 -7.26 11.41
C SER A 212 2.61 -8.40 11.05
N ASP A 213 2.31 -9.12 9.97
CA ASP A 213 3.21 -10.14 9.41
C ASP A 213 4.42 -9.51 8.72
N GLU A 214 4.24 -8.29 8.21
CA GLU A 214 5.28 -7.51 7.56
C GLU A 214 5.09 -6.01 7.84
N VAL A 215 6.18 -5.32 8.15
CA VAL A 215 6.20 -3.86 8.28
C VAL A 215 7.11 -3.29 7.20
N SER A 216 6.59 -2.37 6.41
CA SER A 216 7.33 -1.69 5.35
C SER A 216 7.44 -0.19 5.65
N ILE A 217 8.67 0.31 5.67
CA ILE A 217 8.92 1.72 5.97
C ILE A 217 9.12 2.49 4.67
N ASN A 218 8.26 3.48 4.46
CA ASN A 218 8.32 4.37 3.31
C ASN A 218 8.95 5.72 3.72
N PRO A 219 10.17 6.02 3.29
CA PRO A 219 10.71 7.37 3.47
C PRO A 219 9.84 8.37 2.72
N MET A 220 9.46 9.46 3.42
CA MET A 220 8.67 10.51 2.78
C MET A 220 9.38 11.07 1.56
N ASN A 221 8.73 10.97 0.41
CA ASN A 221 9.19 11.60 -0.83
C ASN A 221 8.26 12.77 -1.22
N ILE A 222 8.75 13.61 -2.12
CA ILE A 222 8.00 14.78 -2.58
C ILE A 222 7.19 14.42 -3.82
N GLN A 223 5.89 14.23 -3.66
CA GLN A 223 4.98 13.99 -4.76
C GLN A 223 4.34 15.31 -5.21
N LYS A 224 4.35 15.56 -6.52
CA LYS A 224 3.85 16.82 -7.10
C LYS A 224 2.40 17.12 -6.72
N ARG A 225 2.08 18.41 -6.54
CA ARG A 225 0.74 18.93 -6.26
C ARG A 225 0.16 18.51 -4.91
N THR A 226 0.98 18.03 -3.99
CA THR A 226 0.58 17.72 -2.61
C THR A 226 0.87 18.91 -1.68
N ILE A 227 0.37 18.85 -0.44
CA ILE A 227 0.73 19.82 0.60
C ILE A 227 2.24 19.74 0.87
N VAL A 228 2.82 18.53 0.88
CA VAL A 228 4.27 18.33 1.08
C VAL A 228 5.09 18.96 -0.06
N ASP A 229 4.62 18.88 -1.31
CA ASP A 229 5.27 19.58 -2.44
C ASP A 229 5.29 21.11 -2.23
N ARG A 230 4.20 21.67 -1.72
CA ARG A 230 4.13 23.10 -1.40
C ARG A 230 5.09 23.47 -0.27
N LEU A 231 5.09 22.71 0.82
CA LEU A 231 6.02 22.92 1.95
C LEU A 231 7.49 22.81 1.50
N PHE A 232 7.80 21.84 0.66
CA PHE A 232 9.15 21.66 0.10
C PHE A 232 9.58 22.88 -0.74
N ARG A 233 8.73 23.36 -1.64
CA ARG A 233 9.02 24.54 -2.48
C ARG A 233 9.21 25.80 -1.65
N ASN A 234 8.47 25.92 -0.54
CA ASN A 234 8.61 27.04 0.41
C ASN A 234 9.79 26.87 1.38
N ARG A 235 10.58 25.77 1.29
CA ARG A 235 11.68 25.43 2.21
C ARG A 235 11.23 25.20 3.66
N GLU A 236 9.98 24.82 3.86
CA GLU A 236 9.37 24.50 5.16
C GLU A 236 9.42 22.98 5.47
N TYR A 237 9.75 22.19 4.49
CA TYR A 237 9.92 20.74 4.60
C TYR A 237 11.08 20.27 3.73
N ARG A 238 11.77 19.22 4.17
CA ARG A 238 12.72 18.43 3.36
C ARG A 238 12.52 16.94 3.62
N PRO A 239 12.77 16.08 2.61
CA PRO A 239 12.78 14.63 2.80
C PRO A 239 13.71 14.21 3.93
N PRO A 240 13.50 13.02 4.53
CA PRO A 240 14.40 12.49 5.54
C PRO A 240 15.81 12.27 4.98
N TRP A 241 16.81 12.36 5.85
CA TRP A 241 18.18 12.04 5.49
C TRP A 241 18.36 10.52 5.40
N LEU A 242 19.21 10.08 4.49
CA LEU A 242 19.56 8.66 4.37
C LEU A 242 20.20 8.11 5.64
N TRP A 243 21.02 8.90 6.32
CA TRP A 243 21.62 8.50 7.60
C TRP A 243 20.59 8.28 8.70
N SER A 244 19.55 9.11 8.76
CA SER A 244 18.44 8.90 9.69
C SER A 244 17.66 7.62 9.41
N LEU A 245 17.54 7.23 8.12
CA LEU A 245 16.95 5.95 7.74
C LEU A 245 17.81 4.77 8.20
N VAL A 246 19.13 4.85 8.01
CA VAL A 246 20.07 3.81 8.49
C VAL A 246 19.96 3.67 10.00
N GLU A 247 20.02 4.78 10.74
CA GLU A 247 19.89 4.80 12.19
C GLU A 247 18.56 4.19 12.66
N MET A 248 17.45 4.61 12.03
CA MET A 248 16.12 4.06 12.37
C MET A 248 16.06 2.55 12.13
N ILE A 249 16.57 2.05 10.98
CA ILE A 249 16.57 0.62 10.66
C ILE A 249 17.40 -0.16 11.66
N THR A 250 18.62 0.31 11.97
CA THR A 250 19.52 -0.35 12.93
C THR A 250 18.89 -0.42 14.33
N THR A 251 18.38 0.71 14.82
CA THR A 251 17.75 0.78 16.15
C THR A 251 16.47 -0.08 16.22
N SER A 252 15.67 -0.08 15.17
CA SER A 252 14.44 -0.90 15.12
C SER A 252 14.78 -2.39 15.08
N HIS A 253 15.80 -2.80 14.33
CA HIS A 253 16.25 -4.19 14.27
C HIS A 253 16.72 -4.67 15.64
N GLU A 254 17.54 -3.90 16.34
CA GLU A 254 18.01 -4.21 17.70
C GLU A 254 16.84 -4.36 18.69
N SER A 255 15.84 -3.50 18.58
CA SER A 255 14.65 -3.53 19.44
C SER A 255 13.77 -4.76 19.19
N ILE A 256 13.64 -5.22 17.95
CA ILE A 256 12.83 -6.39 17.58
C ILE A 256 13.58 -7.68 17.89
N SER A 257 14.89 -7.75 17.59
CA SER A 257 15.73 -8.94 17.86
C SER A 257 15.91 -9.23 19.36
N GLY A 258 15.66 -8.27 20.23
CA GLY A 258 15.69 -8.44 21.69
C GLY A 258 14.36 -8.88 22.30
N LEU A 259 13.36 -9.20 21.48
CA LEU A 259 12.03 -9.69 21.89
C LEU A 259 11.87 -11.22 21.79
N ASP A 260 12.96 -11.95 21.46
CA ASP A 260 13.00 -13.42 21.43
C ASP A 260 13.04 -14.05 22.83
#